data_143619ff86b8bf2708fb4456686b1587
#
_entry.id   143619ff86b8bf2708fb4456686b1587
#
_cell.length_a   1.000
_cell.length_b   1.000
_cell.length_c   1.000
_cell.angle_alpha   90.00
_cell.angle_beta   90.00
_cell.angle_gamma   90.00
#
_symmetry.space_group_name_H-M   'P 1'
#
loop_
_entity.id
_entity.type
_entity.pdbx_description
1 polymer ?
#
loop_
_entity_poly.entity_id
_entity_poly.type
_entity_poly.pdbx_seq_one_letter_code
_entity_poly.pdbx_strand_id
1 'polypeptide(L)'
;MKKRNRYKTEEGLRFECVSGCTKCCAIPGFIFVHEKEIPGMADFFGMETDEFMKKYIKKYFGDVHRLNCPDDDPCMFLSEKGCSIYPVRPIQCRSFPFWPENISNVDNWENLKKLCPGIGRGRLFTVDEITDIAAEVSFGPFLC
;
A
#
# COMPACT_ATOMS: atom_id res chain seq x y z
N MET A 1 0.52 9.79 -29.57
CA MET A 1 -0.08 8.48 -29.33
C MET A 1 -1.02 8.54 -28.13
N LYS A 2 -2.29 8.28 -28.32
CA LYS A 2 -3.22 8.27 -27.20
C LYS A 2 -2.79 7.19 -26.23
N LYS A 3 -2.50 7.54 -24.98
CA LYS A 3 -2.31 6.55 -23.94
C LYS A 3 -3.57 5.72 -23.88
N ARG A 4 -3.44 4.44 -24.20
CA ARG A 4 -4.54 3.50 -24.08
C ARG A 4 -5.09 3.59 -22.67
N ASN A 5 -6.40 3.61 -22.58
CA ASN A 5 -7.11 3.58 -21.32
C ASN A 5 -6.47 2.55 -20.39
N ARG A 6 -5.99 2.99 -19.23
CA ARG A 6 -5.30 2.15 -18.26
C ARG A 6 -6.23 1.17 -17.59
N TYR A 7 -7.52 1.38 -17.72
CA TYR A 7 -8.55 0.60 -17.06
C TYR A 7 -9.37 -0.17 -18.09
N LYS A 8 -9.91 -1.28 -17.66
CA LYS A 8 -10.76 -2.14 -18.50
C LYS A 8 -12.02 -1.43 -18.99
N THR A 9 -12.50 -0.49 -18.21
CA THR A 9 -13.70 0.29 -18.53
C THR A 9 -13.44 1.75 -18.19
N GLU A 10 -14.13 2.67 -18.87
CA GLU A 10 -14.08 4.09 -18.53
C GLU A 10 -14.72 4.37 -17.15
N GLU A 11 -15.44 3.43 -16.61
CA GLU A 11 -16.12 3.54 -15.31
C GLU A 11 -15.19 3.41 -14.12
N GLY A 12 -14.05 2.70 -14.27
CA GLY A 12 -13.09 2.49 -13.19
C GLY A 12 -12.85 1.02 -12.89
N LEU A 13 -12.50 0.73 -11.63
CA LEU A 13 -12.11 -0.61 -11.20
C LEU A 13 -12.81 -0.98 -9.89
N ARG A 14 -13.21 -2.24 -9.78
CA ARG A 14 -13.81 -2.76 -8.54
C ARG A 14 -12.75 -3.35 -7.65
N PHE A 15 -12.85 -3.03 -6.38
CA PHE A 15 -12.00 -3.60 -5.35
C PHE A 15 -12.69 -3.56 -3.99
N GLU A 16 -12.51 -4.62 -3.23
CA GLU A 16 -12.90 -4.70 -1.84
C GLU A 16 -11.91 -5.61 -1.10
N CYS A 17 -11.30 -5.10 -0.06
CA CYS A 17 -10.40 -5.91 0.76
C CYS A 17 -11.20 -7.03 1.43
N VAL A 18 -10.76 -8.27 1.24
CA VAL A 18 -11.39 -9.42 1.89
C VAL A 18 -11.01 -9.42 3.37
N SER A 19 -12.02 -9.44 4.24
CA SER A 19 -11.80 -9.45 5.69
C SER A 19 -10.90 -10.61 6.11
N GLY A 20 -9.89 -10.31 6.91
CA GLY A 20 -8.91 -11.28 7.38
C GLY A 20 -7.85 -11.68 6.34
N CYS A 21 -7.89 -11.12 5.14
CA CYS A 21 -6.87 -11.38 4.13
C CYS A 21 -5.55 -10.71 4.52
N THR A 22 -4.46 -11.48 4.48
CA THR A 22 -3.12 -11.00 4.84
C THR A 22 -2.13 -11.11 3.69
N LYS A 23 -2.59 -11.41 2.50
CA LYS A 23 -1.71 -11.72 1.36
C LYS A 23 -0.76 -10.59 0.98
N CYS A 24 -1.22 -9.35 0.99
CA CYS A 24 -0.36 -8.21 0.69
C CYS A 24 0.70 -7.97 1.78
N CYS A 25 0.39 -8.29 3.04
CA CYS A 25 1.34 -8.21 4.15
C CYS A 25 2.35 -9.36 4.15
N ALA A 26 1.99 -10.48 3.58
CA ALA A 26 2.82 -11.69 3.56
C ALA A 26 3.90 -11.67 2.49
N ILE A 27 3.85 -10.73 1.55
CA ILE A 27 4.86 -10.59 0.51
C ILE A 27 6.10 -9.91 1.11
N PRO A 28 7.29 -10.54 1.05
CA PRO A 28 8.51 -9.87 1.45
C PRO A 28 8.79 -8.65 0.58
N GLY A 29 9.36 -7.62 1.18
CA GLY A 29 9.72 -6.42 0.46
C GLY A 29 9.73 -5.20 1.36
N PHE A 30 10.13 -4.07 0.78
CA PHE A 30 10.20 -2.82 1.53
C PHE A 30 8.82 -2.18 1.64
N ILE A 31 8.49 -1.75 2.85
CA ILE A 31 7.34 -0.91 3.08
C ILE A 31 7.84 0.49 3.38
N PHE A 32 7.55 1.41 2.46
CA PHE A 32 7.98 2.79 2.56
C PHE A 32 6.96 3.62 3.33
N VAL A 33 7.47 4.52 4.16
CA VAL A 33 6.69 5.39 5.02
C VAL A 33 7.16 6.82 4.81
N HIS A 34 6.25 7.72 4.48
CA HIS A 34 6.59 9.13 4.41
C HIS A 34 6.72 9.70 5.82
N GLU A 35 7.66 10.61 6.04
CA GLU A 35 7.91 11.21 7.34
C GLU A 35 6.65 11.77 8.01
N LYS A 36 5.74 12.36 7.23
CA LYS A 36 4.48 12.91 7.73
C LYS A 36 3.53 11.88 8.33
N GLU A 37 3.73 10.58 8.03
CA GLU A 37 2.86 9.51 8.54
C GLU A 37 3.30 9.01 9.92
N ILE A 38 4.54 9.26 10.28
CA ILE A 38 5.16 8.67 11.48
C ILE A 38 4.51 9.12 12.78
N PRO A 39 4.19 10.42 12.98
CA PRO A 39 3.54 10.84 14.23
C PRO A 39 2.23 10.10 14.52
N GLY A 40 1.38 9.90 13.52
CA GLY A 40 0.13 9.16 13.68
C GLY A 40 0.34 7.71 14.03
N MET A 41 1.36 7.08 13.46
CA MET A 41 1.72 5.69 13.79
C MET A 41 2.25 5.59 15.23
N ALA A 42 3.08 6.53 15.64
CA ALA A 42 3.60 6.57 17.01
C ALA A 42 2.46 6.75 18.03
N ASP A 43 1.53 7.65 17.75
CA ASP A 43 0.35 7.88 18.61
C ASP A 43 -0.49 6.62 18.78
N PHE A 44 -0.64 5.83 17.72
CA PHE A 44 -1.38 4.57 17.77
C PHE A 44 -0.80 3.59 18.80
N PHE A 45 0.53 3.59 18.95
CA PHE A 45 1.22 2.75 19.92
C PHE A 45 1.40 3.42 21.29
N GLY A 46 0.94 4.66 21.47
CA GLY A 46 1.18 5.42 22.68
C GLY A 46 2.65 5.76 22.89
N MET A 47 3.42 5.93 21.81
CA MET A 47 4.84 6.20 21.85
C MET A 47 5.15 7.62 21.37
N GLU A 48 6.26 8.17 21.88
CA GLU A 48 6.84 9.36 21.29
C GLU A 48 7.36 9.06 19.88
N THR A 49 7.31 10.06 18.99
CA THR A 49 7.74 9.91 17.60
C THR A 49 9.18 9.37 17.49
N ASP A 50 10.09 9.92 18.29
CA ASP A 50 11.50 9.51 18.27
C ASP A 50 11.69 8.06 18.71
N GLU A 51 10.94 7.62 19.71
CA GLU A 51 10.97 6.23 20.17
C GLU A 51 10.47 5.28 19.10
N PHE A 52 9.36 5.66 18.44
CA PHE A 52 8.79 4.87 17.35
C PHE A 52 9.79 4.74 16.20
N MET A 53 10.44 5.84 15.81
CA MET A 53 11.43 5.83 14.74
C MET A 53 12.59 4.90 15.05
N LYS A 54 13.13 4.97 16.27
CA LYS A 54 14.25 4.10 16.69
C LYS A 54 13.89 2.62 16.63
N LYS A 55 12.66 2.28 16.99
CA LYS A 55 12.22 0.89 17.12
C LYS A 55 11.79 0.27 15.78
N TYR A 56 11.08 1.03 14.95
CA TYR A 56 10.38 0.48 13.78
C TYR A 56 10.80 1.04 12.44
N ILE A 57 11.54 2.13 12.43
CA ILE A 57 11.84 2.88 11.20
C ILE A 57 13.33 2.84 10.87
N LYS A 58 13.62 2.68 9.59
CA LYS A 58 14.96 2.82 9.04
C LYS A 58 14.94 3.94 8.00
N LYS A 59 15.86 4.88 8.11
CA LYS A 59 15.97 5.97 7.13
C LYS A 59 16.33 5.39 5.77
N TYR A 60 15.75 5.95 4.72
CA TYR A 60 16.01 5.52 3.36
C TYR A 60 16.52 6.66 2.50
N PHE A 61 15.67 7.64 2.16
CA PHE A 61 16.07 8.76 1.31
C PHE A 61 15.18 9.98 1.59
N GLY A 62 15.79 11.11 1.98
CA GLY A 62 15.06 12.35 2.24
C GLY A 62 13.95 12.16 3.27
N ASP A 63 12.72 12.49 2.89
CA ASP A 63 11.53 12.38 3.72
C ASP A 63 10.90 10.98 3.68
N VAL A 64 11.48 10.07 2.90
CA VAL A 64 10.98 8.71 2.77
C VAL A 64 11.82 7.78 3.62
N HIS A 65 11.15 7.05 4.50
CA HIS A 65 11.75 6.04 5.36
C HIS A 65 11.17 4.68 5.00
N ARG A 66 11.61 3.65 5.66
CA ARG A 66 11.01 2.31 5.51
C ARG A 66 10.81 1.67 6.87
N LEU A 67 9.89 0.72 6.92
CA LEU A 67 9.77 -0.14 8.11
C LEU A 67 11.03 -0.99 8.23
N ASN A 68 11.52 -1.15 9.45
CA ASN A 68 12.73 -1.92 9.74
C ASN A 68 12.42 -3.43 9.78
N CYS A 69 11.90 -3.94 8.66
CA CYS A 69 11.62 -5.37 8.49
C CYS A 69 12.80 -6.05 7.82
N PRO A 70 13.11 -7.32 8.17
CA PRO A 70 14.04 -8.12 7.38
C PRO A 70 13.54 -8.25 5.93
N ASP A 71 14.47 -8.23 4.98
CA ASP A 71 14.13 -8.19 3.55
C ASP A 71 13.39 -9.44 3.06
N ASP A 72 13.63 -10.58 3.70
CA ASP A 72 13.05 -11.87 3.29
C ASP A 72 11.83 -12.27 4.12
N ASP A 73 11.45 -11.47 5.10
CA ASP A 73 10.33 -11.79 5.99
C ASP A 73 9.06 -11.00 5.61
N PRO A 74 7.89 -11.52 5.96
CA PRO A 74 6.66 -10.76 5.89
C PRO A 74 6.72 -9.50 6.77
N CYS A 75 5.77 -8.58 6.54
CA CYS A 75 5.68 -7.34 7.32
C CYS A 75 5.65 -7.62 8.83
N MET A 76 6.45 -6.87 9.60
CA MET A 76 6.55 -7.03 11.06
C MET A 76 5.23 -6.82 11.80
N PHE A 77 4.26 -6.13 11.19
CA PHE A 77 2.95 -5.87 11.79
C PHE A 77 1.89 -6.89 11.38
N LEU A 78 2.28 -7.91 10.61
CA LEU A 78 1.38 -9.00 10.26
C LEU A 78 1.11 -9.87 11.49
N SER A 79 -0.17 -10.10 11.77
CA SER A 79 -0.63 -11.00 12.83
C SER A 79 -1.60 -12.03 12.27
N GLU A 80 -1.97 -13.03 13.09
CA GLU A 80 -2.97 -14.03 12.70
C GLU A 80 -4.32 -13.40 12.33
N LYS A 81 -4.60 -12.22 12.89
CA LYS A 81 -5.86 -11.49 12.65
C LYS A 81 -5.74 -10.45 11.52
N GLY A 82 -4.60 -10.38 10.84
CA GLY A 82 -4.32 -9.41 9.80
C GLY A 82 -3.31 -8.36 10.23
N CYS A 83 -3.39 -7.16 9.67
CA CYS A 83 -2.47 -6.08 9.98
C CYS A 83 -2.76 -5.49 11.36
N SER A 84 -1.78 -5.56 12.28
CA SER A 84 -1.94 -5.04 13.64
C SER A 84 -2.00 -3.52 13.72
N ILE A 85 -1.58 -2.82 12.65
CA ILE A 85 -1.64 -1.35 12.55
C ILE A 85 -2.66 -0.90 11.51
N TYR A 86 -3.66 -1.71 11.21
CA TYR A 86 -4.61 -1.44 10.13
C TYR A 86 -5.13 0.01 10.10
N PRO A 87 -5.57 0.63 11.22
CA PRO A 87 -6.08 2.00 11.19
C PRO A 87 -5.04 3.06 10.81
N VAL A 88 -3.76 2.78 11.01
CA VAL A 88 -2.66 3.73 10.76
C VAL A 88 -1.68 3.18 9.73
N ARG A 89 -2.15 2.30 8.85
CA ARG A 89 -1.31 1.74 7.78
C ARG A 89 -0.60 2.83 6.99
N PRO A 90 0.65 2.59 6.58
CA PRO A 90 1.32 3.50 5.65
C PRO A 90 0.48 3.72 4.38
N ILE A 91 0.67 4.87 3.74
CA ILE A 91 -0.02 5.20 2.48
C ILE A 91 0.19 4.09 1.45
N GLN A 92 1.39 3.50 1.38
CA GLN A 92 1.66 2.37 0.50
C GLN A 92 0.67 1.23 0.70
N CYS A 93 0.39 0.86 1.94
CA CYS A 93 -0.54 -0.25 2.26
C CYS A 93 -1.99 0.16 2.05
N ARG A 94 -2.37 1.40 2.40
CA ARG A 94 -3.74 1.89 2.25
C ARG A 94 -4.15 2.07 0.80
N SER A 95 -3.21 2.44 -0.06
CA SER A 95 -3.46 2.69 -1.47
C SER A 95 -3.48 1.41 -2.32
N PHE A 96 -2.94 0.31 -1.79
CA PHE A 96 -3.01 -0.98 -2.50
C PHE A 96 -4.48 -1.35 -2.80
N PRO A 97 -4.84 -1.82 -3.97
CA PRO A 97 -3.99 -2.20 -5.11
C PRO A 97 -3.79 -1.10 -6.17
N PHE A 98 -4.17 0.14 -5.88
CA PHE A 98 -4.17 1.24 -6.87
C PHE A 98 -2.80 1.92 -7.02
N TRP A 99 -1.74 1.16 -6.91
CA TRP A 99 -0.40 1.67 -7.17
C TRP A 99 -0.21 1.95 -8.66
N PRO A 100 0.56 2.99 -9.03
CA PRO A 100 0.76 3.34 -10.43
C PRO A 100 1.17 2.16 -11.32
N GLU A 101 2.04 1.28 -10.85
CA GLU A 101 2.46 0.11 -11.61
C GLU A 101 1.32 -0.88 -11.85
N ASN A 102 0.43 -1.05 -10.88
CA ASN A 102 -0.68 -1.99 -10.96
C ASN A 102 -1.77 -1.53 -11.92
N ILE A 103 -1.94 -0.22 -12.04
CA ILE A 103 -2.96 0.39 -12.88
C ILE A 103 -2.41 0.91 -14.23
N SER A 104 -1.13 0.67 -14.51
CA SER A 104 -0.48 1.16 -15.73
C SER A 104 -1.02 0.48 -16.99
N ASN A 105 -1.46 -0.76 -16.88
CA ASN A 105 -2.08 -1.49 -17.97
C ASN A 105 -3.03 -2.57 -17.44
N VAL A 106 -3.85 -3.08 -18.34
CA VAL A 106 -4.88 -4.09 -18.01
C VAL A 106 -4.24 -5.39 -17.52
N ASP A 107 -3.15 -5.81 -18.13
CA ASP A 107 -2.50 -7.07 -17.81
C ASP A 107 -1.96 -7.08 -16.37
N ASN A 108 -1.35 -5.97 -15.93
CA ASN A 108 -0.86 -5.86 -14.56
C ASN A 108 -2.01 -5.98 -13.56
N TRP A 109 -3.13 -5.29 -13.81
CA TRP A 109 -4.31 -5.36 -12.97
C TRP A 109 -4.90 -6.76 -12.90
N GLU A 110 -5.06 -7.41 -14.06
CA GLU A 110 -5.62 -8.76 -14.13
C GLU A 110 -4.71 -9.79 -13.43
N ASN A 111 -3.39 -9.65 -13.58
CA ASN A 111 -2.43 -10.54 -12.92
C ASN A 111 -2.49 -10.42 -11.39
N LEU A 112 -2.87 -9.26 -10.90
CA LEU A 112 -2.99 -9.02 -9.46
C LEU A 112 -4.08 -9.89 -8.81
N LYS A 113 -5.05 -10.36 -9.57
CA LYS A 113 -6.10 -11.27 -9.07
C LYS A 113 -5.54 -12.56 -8.50
N LYS A 114 -4.38 -12.99 -8.96
CA LYS A 114 -3.69 -14.18 -8.45
C LYS A 114 -3.23 -14.01 -7.01
N LEU A 115 -2.94 -12.77 -6.62
CA LEU A 115 -2.49 -12.42 -5.29
C LEU A 115 -3.61 -11.86 -4.42
N CYS A 116 -4.42 -10.97 -4.96
CA CYS A 116 -5.43 -10.23 -4.21
C CYS A 116 -6.84 -10.69 -4.60
N PRO A 117 -7.53 -11.43 -3.72
CA PRO A 117 -8.87 -11.94 -4.01
C PRO A 117 -9.95 -10.84 -4.07
N GLY A 118 -9.65 -9.65 -3.57
CA GLY A 118 -10.59 -8.52 -3.58
C GLY A 118 -10.69 -7.78 -4.91
N ILE A 119 -9.81 -8.08 -5.87
CA ILE A 119 -9.81 -7.42 -7.18
C ILE A 119 -11.00 -7.88 -8.00
N GLY A 120 -11.74 -6.95 -8.56
CA GLY A 120 -12.94 -7.22 -9.35
C GLY A 120 -14.20 -7.40 -8.53
N ARG A 121 -14.14 -7.19 -7.22
CA ARG A 121 -15.26 -7.35 -6.28
C ARG A 121 -15.55 -6.05 -5.54
N GLY A 122 -16.77 -5.97 -5.01
CA GLY A 122 -17.17 -4.88 -4.14
C GLY A 122 -17.40 -3.54 -4.84
N ARG A 123 -17.02 -2.47 -4.17
CA ARG A 123 -17.24 -1.10 -4.61
C ARG A 123 -16.51 -0.78 -5.91
N LEU A 124 -17.18 -0.05 -6.80
CA LEU A 124 -16.55 0.54 -7.98
C LEU A 124 -15.83 1.84 -7.58
N PHE A 125 -14.52 1.89 -7.81
CA PHE A 125 -13.73 3.12 -7.69
C PHE A 125 -13.69 3.80 -9.05
N THR A 126 -14.04 5.08 -9.08
CA THR A 126 -14.00 5.86 -10.34
C THR A 126 -12.55 6.14 -10.76
N VAL A 127 -12.36 6.50 -12.03
CA VAL A 127 -11.03 6.86 -12.55
C VAL A 127 -10.43 8.01 -11.74
N ASP A 128 -11.22 9.00 -11.36
CA ASP A 128 -10.75 10.14 -10.57
C ASP A 128 -10.30 9.70 -9.17
N GLU A 129 -11.09 8.86 -8.50
CA GLU A 129 -10.70 8.31 -7.19
C GLU A 129 -9.40 7.51 -7.27
N ILE A 130 -9.27 6.66 -8.28
CA ILE A 130 -8.06 5.85 -8.49
C ILE A 130 -6.84 6.73 -8.75
N THR A 131 -7.00 7.77 -9.55
CA THR A 131 -5.93 8.72 -9.86
C THR A 131 -5.45 9.43 -8.61
N ASP A 132 -6.37 9.87 -7.77
CA ASP A 132 -6.04 10.54 -6.50
C ASP A 132 -5.30 9.59 -5.54
N ILE A 133 -5.79 8.35 -5.42
CA ILE A 133 -5.14 7.34 -4.57
C ILE A 133 -3.72 7.03 -5.07
N ALA A 134 -3.56 6.84 -6.37
CA ALA A 134 -2.25 6.56 -6.97
C ALA A 134 -1.27 7.71 -6.79
N ALA A 135 -1.76 8.94 -6.82
CA ALA A 135 -0.92 10.13 -6.62
C ALA A 135 -0.34 10.20 -5.20
N GLU A 136 -1.05 9.69 -4.20
CA GLU A 136 -0.58 9.69 -2.81
C GLU A 136 0.69 8.86 -2.60
N VAL A 137 0.90 7.82 -3.41
CA VAL A 137 2.05 6.92 -3.28
C VAL A 137 3.18 7.22 -4.24
N SER A 138 3.08 8.28 -5.03
CA SER A 138 4.11 8.62 -6.01
C SER A 138 5.39 9.17 -5.40
N PHE A 139 5.46 9.32 -4.09
CA PHE A 139 6.64 9.80 -3.38
C PHE A 139 7.74 8.75 -3.20
N GLY A 140 7.43 7.47 -3.35
CA GLY A 140 8.35 6.40 -2.99
C GLY A 140 9.02 5.72 -4.18
N PRO A 141 10.17 5.07 -3.94
CA PRO A 141 10.90 4.33 -4.98
C PRO A 141 10.38 2.91 -5.21
N PHE A 142 9.29 2.53 -4.62
CA PHE A 142 8.69 1.20 -4.75
C PHE A 142 7.91 0.99 -6.05
N LEU A 143 7.93 1.97 -6.92
CA LEU A 143 7.34 1.89 -8.25
C LEU A 143 8.30 1.15 -9.19
N CYS A 144 8.18 -0.12 -9.23
CA CYS A 144 9.04 -0.95 -10.06
C CYS A 144 8.49 -1.11 -11.46
#